data_324d09cf74a532098bfe561ea227d5f9
#
_entry.id   324d09cf74a532098bfe561ea227d5f9
#
_cell.length_a   1.000
_cell.length_b   1.000
_cell.length_c   1.000
_cell.angle_alpha   90.00
_cell.angle_beta   90.00
_cell.angle_gamma   90.00
#
_symmetry.space_group_name_H-M   'P 1'
#
loop_
_entity.id
_entity.type
_entity.pdbx_description
1 polymer ?
#
loop_
_entity_poly.entity_id
_entity_poly.type
_entity_poly.pdbx_seq_one_letter_code
_entity_poly.pdbx_strand_id
1 'polypeptide(L)'
;MNQIFLLGRLVKNNELRYTTNQIAILNNTIAVERAFSKSEEKTTDFINLVFFKKTAELVSKYTAKGSQIAVIGSLQQDSYFSDDGTKKTTYKVIVSEVKFLDTKKQEESEVTKEEVKPSDFDVYSEFGKEVVENAMNLEDDLPFWINKKC
;
A
#
# COMPACT_ATOMS: atom_id res chain seq x y z
N MET A 1 -6.45 -22.13 4.90
CA MET A 1 -5.87 -20.86 4.46
C MET A 1 -6.25 -19.78 5.47
N ASN A 2 -5.29 -18.94 5.90
CA ASN A 2 -5.51 -17.83 6.83
C ASN A 2 -4.96 -16.56 6.18
N GLN A 3 -5.85 -15.79 5.55
CA GLN A 3 -5.50 -14.54 4.88
C GLN A 3 -6.59 -13.51 5.15
N ILE A 4 -6.17 -12.31 5.54
CA ILE A 4 -7.03 -11.17 5.79
C ILE A 4 -6.57 -9.99 4.95
N PHE A 5 -7.51 -9.25 4.40
CA PHE A 5 -7.29 -7.99 3.70
C PHE A 5 -7.98 -6.87 4.46
N LEU A 6 -7.25 -5.81 4.79
CA LEU A 6 -7.77 -4.66 5.52
C LEU A 6 -7.41 -3.38 4.79
N LEU A 7 -8.36 -2.47 4.71
CA LEU A 7 -8.22 -1.11 4.22
C LEU A 7 -8.65 -0.14 5.32
N GLY A 8 -7.77 0.78 5.72
CA GLY A 8 -8.08 1.73 6.78
C GLY A 8 -6.97 2.74 7.03
N ARG A 9 -7.03 3.41 8.19
CA ARG A 9 -6.08 4.43 8.60
C ARG A 9 -5.30 4.01 9.83
N LEU A 10 -4.00 4.34 9.87
CA LEU A 10 -3.14 4.11 11.02
C LEU A 10 -3.53 5.03 12.18
N VAL A 11 -3.64 4.46 13.38
CA VAL A 11 -4.13 5.18 14.58
C VAL A 11 -2.97 5.77 15.38
N LYS A 12 -1.83 5.08 15.42
CA LYS A 12 -0.66 5.44 16.25
C LYS A 12 0.49 5.95 15.40
N ASN A 13 1.40 6.68 16.03
CA ASN A 13 2.69 6.98 15.42
C ASN A 13 3.50 5.69 15.26
N ASN A 14 4.31 5.64 14.21
CA ASN A 14 5.12 4.47 13.90
C ASN A 14 6.34 4.43 14.80
N GLU A 15 6.39 3.47 15.71
CA GLU A 15 7.55 3.18 16.56
C GLU A 15 8.25 1.93 16.01
N LEU A 16 9.36 2.16 15.30
CA LEU A 16 10.20 1.09 14.81
C LEU A 16 11.10 0.58 15.96
N ARG A 17 11.07 -0.70 16.21
CA ARG A 17 11.91 -1.37 17.21
C ARG A 17 12.72 -2.47 16.56
N TYR A 18 13.90 -2.73 17.09
CA TYR A 18 14.76 -3.82 16.65
C TYR A 18 14.89 -4.86 17.75
N THR A 19 14.76 -6.13 17.38
CA THR A 19 15.06 -7.24 18.31
C THR A 19 16.56 -7.38 18.52
N THR A 20 16.95 -8.19 19.49
CA THR A 20 18.37 -8.57 19.72
C THR A 20 19.05 -9.16 18.47
N ASN A 21 18.27 -9.77 17.57
CA ASN A 21 18.74 -10.30 16.29
C ASN A 21 18.64 -9.27 15.14
N GLN A 22 18.52 -7.98 15.45
CA GLN A 22 18.41 -6.87 14.49
C GLN A 22 17.23 -7.00 13.51
N ILE A 23 16.17 -7.69 13.90
CA ILE A 23 14.94 -7.77 13.11
C ILE A 23 14.08 -6.54 13.43
N ALA A 24 13.76 -5.74 12.43
CA ALA A 24 12.85 -4.62 12.54
C ALA A 24 11.42 -5.10 12.82
N ILE A 25 10.77 -4.54 13.85
CA ILE A 25 9.38 -4.80 14.21
C ILE A 25 8.69 -3.47 14.44
N LEU A 26 7.47 -3.35 13.89
CA LEU A 26 6.62 -2.19 14.11
C LEU A 26 5.22 -2.66 14.48
N ASN A 27 4.71 -2.17 15.60
CA ASN A 27 3.35 -2.42 16.08
C ASN A 27 2.50 -1.18 15.87
N ASN A 28 1.36 -1.33 15.22
CA ASN A 28 0.40 -0.25 15.03
C ASN A 28 -1.03 -0.80 15.13
N THR A 29 -2.00 0.08 15.01
CA THR A 29 -3.43 -0.25 14.98
C THR A 29 -4.03 0.39 13.75
N ILE A 30 -4.82 -0.36 12.99
CA ILE A 30 -5.59 0.17 11.85
C ILE A 30 -7.04 0.38 12.27
N ALA A 31 -7.58 1.54 11.91
CA ALA A 31 -9.00 1.87 12.02
C ALA A 31 -9.70 1.54 10.71
N VAL A 32 -10.64 0.60 10.76
CA VAL A 32 -11.41 0.13 9.60
C VAL A 32 -12.87 0.49 9.81
N GLU A 33 -13.45 1.24 8.87
CA GLU A 33 -14.88 1.56 8.91
C GLU A 33 -15.72 0.34 8.50
N ARG A 34 -16.79 0.07 9.25
CA ARG A 34 -17.77 -0.96 8.88
C ARG A 34 -18.65 -0.45 7.74
N ALA A 35 -18.77 -1.25 6.67
CA ALA A 35 -19.59 -0.91 5.51
C ALA A 35 -21.09 -0.78 5.84
N PHE A 36 -21.57 -1.53 6.83
CA PHE A 36 -22.98 -1.54 7.24
C PHE A 36 -23.08 -1.36 8.77
N SER A 37 -23.33 -0.15 9.20
CA SER A 37 -23.77 0.16 10.56
C SER A 37 -25.29 0.35 10.55
N LYS A 38 -26.02 -0.34 11.42
CA LYS A 38 -27.48 -0.15 11.58
C LYS A 38 -27.86 1.18 12.24
N SER A 39 -26.87 1.86 12.85
CA SER A 39 -27.01 3.20 13.44
C SER A 39 -26.45 4.24 12.49
N GLU A 40 -26.96 5.47 12.56
CA GLU A 40 -26.43 6.63 11.82
C GLU A 40 -24.98 6.95 12.22
N GLU A 41 -24.48 6.37 13.31
CA GLU A 41 -23.09 6.50 13.76
C GLU A 41 -22.18 5.51 13.02
N LYS A 42 -21.14 6.03 12.39
CA LYS A 42 -20.07 5.25 11.75
C LYS A 42 -19.32 4.44 12.80
N THR A 43 -19.49 3.12 12.76
CA THR A 43 -18.76 2.22 13.64
C THR A 43 -17.40 1.88 13.04
N THR A 44 -16.35 2.05 13.83
CA THR A 44 -14.96 1.79 13.43
C THR A 44 -14.39 0.64 14.25
N ASP A 45 -13.77 -0.30 13.59
CA ASP A 45 -13.05 -1.40 14.24
C ASP A 45 -11.54 -1.07 14.30
N PHE A 46 -10.95 -1.31 15.48
CA PHE A 46 -9.53 -1.11 15.74
C PHE A 46 -8.82 -2.46 15.77
N ILE A 47 -7.97 -2.72 14.80
CA ILE A 47 -7.30 -4.00 14.61
C ILE A 47 -5.79 -3.82 14.77
N ASN A 48 -5.18 -4.67 15.60
CA ASN A 48 -3.73 -4.62 15.84
C ASN A 48 -2.97 -5.22 14.67
N LEU A 49 -1.98 -4.48 14.17
CA LEU A 49 -1.08 -4.87 13.09
C LEU A 49 0.33 -5.04 13.61
N VAL A 50 1.02 -6.04 13.11
CA VAL A 50 2.45 -6.26 13.35
C VAL A 50 3.15 -6.38 12.01
N PHE A 51 4.15 -5.53 11.80
CA PHE A 51 5.00 -5.51 10.62
C PHE A 51 6.39 -6.00 10.97
N PHE A 52 7.02 -6.75 10.08
CA PHE A 52 8.36 -7.30 10.27
C PHE A 52 9.31 -6.89 9.15
N LYS A 53 10.60 -6.85 9.48
CA LYS A 53 11.70 -6.66 8.51
C LYS A 53 11.49 -5.42 7.63
N LYS A 54 11.69 -5.58 6.31
CA LYS A 54 11.55 -4.49 5.32
C LYS A 54 10.18 -3.81 5.34
N THR A 55 9.11 -4.56 5.60
CA THR A 55 7.75 -4.00 5.66
C THR A 55 7.61 -3.03 6.84
N ALA A 56 8.21 -3.34 7.99
CA ALA A 56 8.24 -2.44 9.17
C ALA A 56 9.00 -1.14 8.87
N GLU A 57 10.16 -1.25 8.22
CA GLU A 57 10.97 -0.08 7.83
C GLU A 57 10.24 0.81 6.81
N LEU A 58 9.61 0.21 5.79
CA LEU A 58 8.85 0.94 4.78
C LEU A 58 7.66 1.69 5.40
N VAL A 59 6.89 1.02 6.27
CA VAL A 59 5.76 1.66 6.97
C VAL A 59 6.25 2.80 7.85
N SER A 60 7.34 2.60 8.60
CA SER A 60 7.92 3.65 9.44
C SER A 60 8.36 4.88 8.63
N LYS A 61 8.95 4.66 7.45
CA LYS A 61 9.49 5.72 6.59
C LYS A 61 8.41 6.49 5.82
N TYR A 62 7.41 5.78 5.29
CA TYR A 62 6.46 6.36 4.32
C TYR A 62 5.09 6.69 4.90
N THR A 63 4.80 6.29 6.14
CA THR A 63 3.50 6.57 6.76
C THR A 63 3.63 7.27 8.10
N ALA A 64 2.55 7.90 8.52
CA ALA A 64 2.40 8.52 9.84
C ALA A 64 1.02 8.17 10.42
N LYS A 65 0.73 8.63 11.63
CA LYS A 65 -0.62 8.58 12.20
C LYS A 65 -1.61 9.23 11.24
N GLY A 66 -2.72 8.53 10.95
CA GLY A 66 -3.77 8.96 10.01
C GLY A 66 -3.56 8.52 8.57
N SER A 67 -2.37 8.04 8.18
CA SER A 67 -2.12 7.55 6.83
C SER A 67 -3.02 6.40 6.46
N GLN A 68 -3.55 6.42 5.23
CA GLN A 68 -4.38 5.38 4.68
C GLN A 68 -3.53 4.30 4.01
N ILE A 69 -3.75 3.05 4.42
CA ILE A 69 -3.03 1.89 3.90
C ILE A 69 -3.98 0.73 3.62
N ALA A 70 -3.60 -0.12 2.68
CA ALA A 70 -4.17 -1.44 2.50
C ALA A 70 -3.12 -2.48 2.90
N VAL A 71 -3.53 -3.47 3.68
CA VAL A 71 -2.64 -4.54 4.17
C VAL A 71 -3.21 -5.91 3.87
N ILE A 72 -2.32 -6.84 3.54
CA ILE A 72 -2.60 -8.27 3.45
C ILE A 72 -1.77 -8.97 4.51
N GLY A 73 -2.37 -9.88 5.24
CA GLY A 73 -1.68 -10.61 6.28
C GLY A 73 -2.44 -11.84 6.76
N SER A 74 -2.01 -12.39 7.88
CA SER A 74 -2.64 -13.50 8.57
C SER A 74 -3.08 -13.11 9.97
N LEU A 75 -4.27 -13.54 10.37
CA LEU A 75 -4.79 -13.35 11.73
C LEU A 75 -4.12 -14.33 12.67
N GLN A 76 -3.57 -13.84 13.77
CA GLN A 76 -3.03 -14.67 14.85
C GLN A 76 -3.71 -14.34 16.16
N GLN A 77 -3.91 -15.36 16.96
CA GLN A 77 -4.41 -15.27 18.31
C GLN A 77 -3.28 -15.51 19.29
N ASP A 78 -3.05 -14.57 20.19
CA ASP A 78 -2.16 -14.71 21.33
C ASP A 78 -2.99 -14.85 22.61
N SER A 79 -2.54 -15.69 23.50
CA SER A 79 -3.14 -15.84 24.84
C SER A 79 -2.07 -15.61 25.90
N TYR A 80 -2.39 -14.81 26.90
CA TYR A 80 -1.53 -14.59 28.05
C TYR A 80 -2.35 -14.60 29.34
N PHE A 81 -1.67 -14.93 30.44
CA PHE A 81 -2.30 -14.84 31.75
C PHE A 81 -2.04 -13.44 32.32
N SER A 82 -3.10 -12.79 32.73
CA SER A 82 -3.01 -11.53 33.51
C SER A 82 -2.54 -11.82 34.92
N ASP A 83 -2.04 -10.80 35.62
CA ASP A 83 -1.59 -10.92 37.02
C ASP A 83 -2.68 -11.46 37.95
N ASP A 84 -3.94 -11.31 37.60
CA ASP A 84 -5.12 -11.87 38.28
C ASP A 84 -5.37 -13.38 37.99
N GLY A 85 -4.46 -14.05 37.27
CA GLY A 85 -4.63 -15.44 36.84
C GLY A 85 -5.65 -15.67 35.73
N THR A 86 -6.28 -14.63 35.20
CA THR A 86 -7.28 -14.73 34.13
C THR A 86 -6.60 -14.86 32.78
N LYS A 87 -6.99 -15.87 31.98
CA LYS A 87 -6.52 -16.01 30.60
C LYS A 87 -7.15 -14.94 29.71
N LYS A 88 -6.31 -14.03 29.19
CA LYS A 88 -6.71 -13.02 28.20
C LYS A 88 -6.28 -13.43 26.80
N THR A 89 -7.16 -13.21 25.84
CA THR A 89 -6.91 -13.51 24.43
C THR A 89 -6.87 -12.21 23.63
N THR A 90 -5.85 -12.05 22.81
CA THR A 90 -5.68 -10.90 21.93
C THR A 90 -5.49 -11.37 20.51
N TYR A 91 -6.07 -10.64 19.56
CA TYR A 91 -5.93 -10.90 18.13
C TYR A 91 -5.03 -9.84 17.49
N LYS A 92 -4.16 -10.27 16.60
CA LYS A 92 -3.28 -9.40 15.81
C LYS A 92 -3.19 -9.92 14.39
N VAL A 93 -2.93 -9.03 13.44
CA VAL A 93 -2.66 -9.37 12.04
C VAL A 93 -1.18 -9.23 11.78
N ILE A 94 -0.55 -10.32 11.39
CA ILE A 94 0.83 -10.33 10.89
C ILE A 94 0.79 -9.93 9.43
N VAL A 95 1.32 -8.75 9.12
CA VAL A 95 1.27 -8.18 7.77
C VAL A 95 2.37 -8.77 6.91
N SER A 96 1.97 -9.32 5.76
CA SER A 96 2.87 -9.83 4.73
C SER A 96 3.11 -8.80 3.63
N GLU A 97 2.09 -8.02 3.26
CA GLU A 97 2.15 -7.03 2.19
C GLU A 97 1.43 -5.75 2.61
N VAL A 98 1.95 -4.59 2.19
CA VAL A 98 1.35 -3.28 2.42
C VAL A 98 1.35 -2.46 1.14
N LYS A 99 0.25 -1.74 0.89
CA LYS A 99 0.14 -0.72 -0.15
C LYS A 99 -0.22 0.61 0.49
N PHE A 100 0.55 1.63 0.15
CA PHE A 100 0.34 3.00 0.61
C PHE A 100 -0.67 3.68 -0.32
N LEU A 101 -1.71 4.27 0.22
CA LEU A 101 -2.79 4.92 -0.54
C LEU A 101 -2.74 6.44 -0.42
N ASP A 102 -2.17 6.95 0.68
CA ASP A 102 -1.87 8.37 0.79
C ASP A 102 -0.57 8.68 0.06
N THR A 103 -0.64 9.49 -0.97
CA THR A 103 0.55 10.13 -1.52
C THR A 103 0.98 11.20 -0.53
N LYS A 104 2.03 10.95 0.28
CA LYS A 104 2.72 12.05 0.96
C LYS A 104 3.18 13.00 -0.13
N LYS A 105 2.64 14.23 -0.16
CA LYS A 105 3.38 15.35 -0.72
C LYS A 105 4.72 15.34 0.00
N GLN A 106 5.79 14.99 -0.71
CA GLN A 106 7.12 15.29 -0.25
C GLN A 106 7.12 16.81 -0.04
N GLU A 107 7.24 17.26 1.21
CA GLU A 107 7.79 18.56 1.46
C GLU A 107 9.15 18.54 0.77
N GLU A 108 9.26 19.32 -0.29
CA GLU A 108 10.49 19.59 -1.01
C GLU A 108 11.51 20.09 0.00
N SER A 109 12.34 19.18 0.53
CA SER A 109 13.67 19.59 0.92
C SER A 109 14.34 19.97 -0.38
N GLU A 110 14.65 21.26 -0.50
CA GLU A 110 15.41 21.91 -1.57
C GLU A 110 16.56 21.01 -2.03
N VAL A 111 16.33 20.27 -3.11
CA VAL A 111 17.42 19.74 -3.92
C VAL A 111 17.74 20.84 -4.90
N THR A 112 18.89 21.47 -4.65
CA THR A 112 19.61 22.35 -5.54
C THR A 112 19.36 21.98 -7.00
N LYS A 113 18.84 22.93 -7.78
CA LYS A 113 18.73 22.86 -9.23
C LYS A 113 20.14 22.68 -9.80
N GLU A 114 20.54 21.47 -10.09
CA GLU A 114 21.51 21.22 -11.14
C GLU A 114 20.76 21.21 -12.47
N GLU A 115 21.08 22.19 -13.29
CA GLU A 115 20.61 22.35 -14.66
C GLU A 115 20.95 21.07 -15.44
N VAL A 116 19.96 20.24 -15.68
CA VAL A 116 20.05 19.20 -16.71
C VAL A 116 19.86 19.90 -18.04
N LYS A 117 20.95 20.03 -18.81
CA LYS A 117 20.95 20.55 -20.17
C LYS A 117 19.99 19.72 -21.04
N PRO A 118 19.20 20.36 -21.92
CA PRO A 118 18.23 19.68 -22.77
C PRO A 118 18.93 19.11 -24.04
N SER A 119 19.73 18.06 -23.86
CA SER A 119 20.38 17.41 -25.02
C SER A 119 20.06 15.93 -25.18
N ASP A 120 19.30 15.31 -24.25
CA ASP A 120 19.03 13.88 -24.31
C ASP A 120 17.56 13.53 -24.58
N PHE A 121 16.74 14.51 -25.03
CA PHE A 121 15.32 14.26 -25.30
C PHE A 121 15.00 13.90 -26.77
N ASP A 122 16.00 13.91 -27.64
CA ASP A 122 15.81 13.67 -29.08
C ASP A 122 15.74 12.19 -29.49
N VAL A 123 16.03 11.25 -28.57
CA VAL A 123 16.07 9.81 -28.89
C VAL A 123 14.66 9.20 -28.98
N TYR A 124 13.64 9.80 -28.34
CA TYR A 124 12.27 9.27 -28.36
C TYR A 124 11.39 9.81 -29.50
N SER A 125 11.82 10.88 -30.19
CA SER A 125 11.04 11.46 -31.29
C SER A 125 11.18 10.67 -32.60
N GLU A 126 12.24 9.91 -32.75
CA GLU A 126 12.48 9.09 -33.96
C GLU A 126 11.73 7.74 -33.90
N PHE A 127 11.59 7.17 -32.69
CA PHE A 127 10.88 5.88 -32.52
C PHE A 127 9.35 6.00 -32.74
N GLY A 128 8.77 7.19 -32.49
CA GLY A 128 7.32 7.44 -32.65
C GLY A 128 6.90 7.57 -34.12
N LYS A 129 7.79 7.95 -35.03
CA LYS A 129 7.47 8.12 -36.46
C LYS A 129 7.41 6.79 -37.20
N GLU A 130 8.28 5.86 -36.88
CA GLU A 130 8.31 4.54 -37.49
C GLU A 130 7.07 3.67 -37.13
N VAL A 131 6.54 3.83 -35.92
CA VAL A 131 5.36 3.09 -35.45
C VAL A 131 4.08 3.61 -36.11
N VAL A 132 3.99 4.90 -36.41
CA VAL A 132 2.79 5.50 -37.03
C VAL A 132 2.76 5.21 -38.53
N GLU A 133 3.89 5.14 -39.21
CA GLU A 133 3.98 4.85 -40.65
C GLU A 133 3.67 3.38 -40.94
N ASN A 134 4.05 2.44 -40.05
CA ASN A 134 3.69 1.04 -40.13
C ASN A 134 2.22 0.76 -39.77
N ALA A 135 1.56 1.61 -38.98
CA ALA A 135 0.15 1.44 -38.61
C ALA A 135 -0.82 1.87 -39.74
N MET A 136 -0.37 2.75 -40.66
CA MET A 136 -1.20 3.21 -41.78
C MET A 136 -1.23 2.23 -42.96
N ASN A 137 -0.36 1.23 -43.01
CA ASN A 137 -0.32 0.22 -44.07
C ASN A 137 -1.05 -1.09 -43.75
N LEU A 138 -1.80 -1.15 -42.64
CA LEU A 138 -2.51 -2.34 -42.18
C LEU A 138 -4.03 -2.29 -42.42
N GLU A 139 -4.52 -1.38 -43.28
CA GLU A 139 -5.96 -1.30 -43.56
C GLU A 139 -6.51 -2.40 -44.49
N ASP A 140 -5.65 -3.18 -45.14
CA ASP A 140 -6.10 -4.21 -46.12
C ASP A 140 -6.29 -5.62 -45.56
N ASP A 141 -5.93 -5.87 -44.28
CA ASP A 141 -6.00 -7.22 -43.67
C ASP A 141 -6.99 -7.36 -42.51
N LEU A 142 -8.03 -6.53 -42.42
CA LEU A 142 -9.08 -6.70 -41.43
C LEU A 142 -10.05 -7.81 -41.77
N PRO A 143 -10.32 -8.77 -40.85
CA PRO A 143 -11.26 -9.85 -41.12
C PRO A 143 -12.68 -9.34 -41.41
N PHE A 144 -13.35 -9.90 -42.38
CA PHE A 144 -14.67 -9.57 -42.95
C PHE A 144 -15.79 -9.37 -41.90
N TRP A 145 -15.68 -9.89 -40.70
CA TRP A 145 -16.74 -9.82 -39.68
C TRP A 145 -16.75 -8.52 -38.84
N ILE A 146 -15.76 -7.64 -38.99
CA ILE A 146 -15.70 -6.32 -38.26
C ILE A 146 -16.56 -5.27 -38.98
N ASN A 147 -17.02 -5.48 -40.21
CA ASN A 147 -17.66 -4.48 -41.03
C ASN A 147 -19.21 -4.54 -41.03
N LYS A 148 -19.84 -5.00 -39.91
CA LYS A 148 -21.28 -4.87 -39.72
C LYS A 148 -21.60 -3.83 -38.64
N LYS A 149 -21.65 -2.57 -39.05
CA LYS A 149 -22.50 -1.55 -38.38
C LYS A 149 -23.69 -1.28 -39.27
N CYS A 150 -24.84 -1.69 -38.75
CA CYS A 150 -26.09 -1.00 -39.08
C CYS A 150 -26.12 0.32 -38.35
#